data_8dd62d80648b7b6868b08058ec4a3abb
#
_entry.id   8dd62d80648b7b6868b08058ec4a3abb
#
_cell.length_a   1.000
_cell.length_b   1.000
_cell.length_c   1.000
_cell.angle_alpha   90.00
_cell.angle_beta   90.00
_cell.angle_gamma   90.00
#
_symmetry.space_group_name_H-M   'P 1'
#
loop_
_entity.id
_entity.type
_entity.pdbx_description
1 polymer ?
#
loop_
_entity_poly.entity_id
_entity_poly.type
_entity_poly.pdbx_seq_one_letter_code
_entity_poly.pdbx_strand_id
1 'polypeptide(L)'
;ESQMEQKNIEVQRKKGLNLMMKILITAIIPLLILVTFAGLAIRAVGVSVSDKLMQHELKTSIYAVNQTLSVISSGDWNVDGDQLYKGDYNISEHQDVLDAFKENTGLDVTLSWNTTRMATSLVRQDGSRETGTEIAADVYQTVKEKGSYFVSDNVIDGQKYYGYYEGLYNSDGSMAGLVFTGMASASVHEIYNDRLKKNIIFMVVLAIFACMFL
;
A
#
# COMPACT_ATOMS: atom_id res chain seq x y z
N GLU A 1 17.79 74.41 -8.89
CA GLU A 1 17.09 73.95 -7.67
C GLU A 1 16.09 72.81 -7.95
N SER A 2 15.25 72.91 -8.98
CA SER A 2 14.23 71.92 -9.34
C SER A 2 14.79 70.55 -9.68
N GLN A 3 15.96 70.44 -10.33
CA GLN A 3 16.54 69.14 -10.74
C GLN A 3 17.25 68.38 -9.56
N MET A 4 17.75 69.13 -8.58
CA MET A 4 18.30 68.48 -7.37
C MET A 4 17.23 68.02 -6.43
N GLU A 5 16.08 68.65 -6.39
CA GLU A 5 14.94 68.25 -5.61
C GLU A 5 14.28 67.01 -6.18
N GLN A 6 14.16 66.91 -7.52
CA GLN A 6 13.68 65.68 -8.19
C GLN A 6 14.63 64.50 -8.01
N LYS A 7 15.94 64.71 -8.03
CA LYS A 7 16.93 63.64 -7.80
C LYS A 7 16.93 63.16 -6.33
N ASN A 8 16.65 64.03 -5.38
CA ASN A 8 16.48 63.63 -4.00
C ASN A 8 15.16 62.86 -3.77
N ILE A 9 14.11 63.16 -4.50
CA ILE A 9 12.84 62.42 -4.46
C ILE A 9 13.00 61.05 -5.10
N GLU A 10 13.78 60.88 -6.17
CA GLU A 10 14.06 59.60 -6.79
C GLU A 10 14.98 58.70 -5.92
N VAL A 11 15.93 59.27 -5.20
CA VAL A 11 16.79 58.53 -4.26
C VAL A 11 16.02 58.07 -3.03
N GLN A 12 14.98 58.81 -2.60
CA GLN A 12 14.09 58.36 -1.51
C GLN A 12 13.13 57.23 -1.96
N ARG A 13 12.97 56.99 -3.26
CA ARG A 13 12.04 55.98 -3.79
C ARG A 13 12.61 54.57 -3.88
N LYS A 14 13.89 54.35 -3.56
CA LYS A 14 14.40 53.03 -3.18
C LYS A 14 13.98 52.72 -1.74
N LYS A 15 12.66 52.64 -1.50
CA LYS A 15 12.13 52.12 -0.25
C LYS A 15 12.63 50.70 -0.10
N GLY A 16 13.72 50.51 0.63
CA GLY A 16 14.04 49.21 1.18
C GLY A 16 12.82 48.67 1.88
N LEU A 17 12.58 47.34 1.77
CA LEU A 17 11.49 46.69 2.48
C LEU A 17 11.36 47.24 3.91
N ASN A 18 10.13 47.60 4.28
CA ASN A 18 9.80 48.03 5.62
C ASN A 18 10.36 47.03 6.63
N LEU A 19 10.88 47.49 7.77
CA LEU A 19 11.48 46.64 8.82
C LEU A 19 10.59 45.47 9.17
N MET A 20 9.27 45.68 9.23
CA MET A 20 8.28 44.65 9.47
C MET A 20 8.28 43.57 8.38
N MET A 21 8.38 43.97 7.07
CA MET A 21 8.50 43.03 5.96
C MET A 21 9.83 42.26 5.97
N LYS A 22 10.93 42.88 6.38
CA LYS A 22 12.21 42.18 6.54
C LYS A 22 12.13 41.11 7.62
N ILE A 23 11.56 41.42 8.77
CA ILE A 23 11.37 40.47 9.88
C ILE A 23 10.44 39.35 9.42
N LEU A 24 9.33 39.68 8.76
CA LEU A 24 8.38 38.68 8.26
C LEU A 24 9.03 37.72 7.24
N ILE A 25 9.79 38.23 6.29
CA ILE A 25 10.51 37.41 5.30
C ILE A 25 11.59 36.56 5.97
N THR A 26 12.33 37.10 6.93
CA THR A 26 13.41 36.39 7.64
C THR A 26 12.86 35.28 8.54
N ALA A 27 11.64 35.40 9.03
CA ALA A 27 11.00 34.38 9.84
C ALA A 27 10.22 33.34 8.97
N ILE A 28 9.50 33.81 7.95
CA ILE A 28 8.61 32.95 7.15
C ILE A 28 9.40 32.06 6.16
N ILE A 29 10.44 32.59 5.51
CA ILE A 29 11.18 31.81 4.54
C ILE A 29 11.85 30.56 5.15
N PRO A 30 12.62 30.67 6.26
CA PRO A 30 13.17 29.48 6.91
C PRO A 30 12.10 28.50 7.39
N LEU A 31 10.97 29.00 7.89
CA LEU A 31 9.86 28.16 8.33
C LEU A 31 9.25 27.37 7.16
N LEU A 32 9.02 28.02 6.01
CA LEU A 32 8.53 27.36 4.81
C LEU A 32 9.51 26.29 4.29
N ILE A 33 10.82 26.61 4.30
CA ILE A 33 11.86 25.64 3.92
C ILE A 33 11.84 24.46 4.89
N LEU A 34 11.75 24.68 6.18
CA LEU A 34 11.69 23.61 7.18
C LEU A 34 10.45 22.73 6.98
N VAL A 35 9.28 23.33 6.78
CA VAL A 35 8.01 22.61 6.58
C VAL A 35 8.04 21.78 5.30
N THR A 36 8.57 22.33 4.20
CA THR A 36 8.71 21.60 2.93
C THR A 36 9.70 20.46 3.04
N PHE A 37 10.86 20.69 3.67
CA PHE A 37 11.86 19.65 3.91
C PHE A 37 11.32 18.53 4.83
N ALA A 38 10.64 18.88 5.91
CA ALA A 38 9.99 17.92 6.79
C ALA A 38 8.92 17.10 6.05
N GLY A 39 8.12 17.74 5.21
CA GLY A 39 7.11 17.06 4.38
C GLY A 39 7.71 16.06 3.40
N LEU A 40 8.83 16.41 2.76
CA LEU A 40 9.56 15.50 1.86
C LEU A 40 10.20 14.33 2.61
N ALA A 41 10.79 14.59 3.78
CA ALA A 41 11.38 13.56 4.62
C ALA A 41 10.31 12.57 5.15
N ILE A 42 9.16 13.07 5.60
CA ILE A 42 8.02 12.22 6.03
C ILE A 42 7.52 11.35 4.89
N ARG A 43 7.46 11.88 3.66
CA ARG A 43 7.09 11.08 2.47
C ARG A 43 8.09 9.96 2.19
N ALA A 44 9.38 10.27 2.19
CA ALA A 44 10.42 9.30 1.90
C ALA A 44 10.46 8.15 2.92
N VAL A 45 10.34 8.48 4.21
CA VAL A 45 10.29 7.47 5.30
C VAL A 45 8.96 6.72 5.27
N GLY A 46 7.85 7.42 4.99
CA GLY A 46 6.50 6.84 5.00
C GLY A 46 6.33 5.70 4.01
N VAL A 47 6.86 5.80 2.79
CA VAL A 47 6.79 4.73 1.78
C VAL A 47 7.50 3.47 2.26
N SER A 48 8.74 3.58 2.74
CA SER A 48 9.53 2.42 3.20
C SER A 48 8.92 1.74 4.44
N VAL A 49 8.32 2.51 5.35
CA VAL A 49 7.63 1.96 6.53
C VAL A 49 6.34 1.28 6.11
N SER A 50 5.59 1.86 5.15
CA SER A 50 4.36 1.27 4.64
C SER A 50 4.60 -0.08 3.99
N ASP A 51 5.65 -0.24 3.18
CA ASP A 51 5.99 -1.52 2.54
C ASP A 51 6.29 -2.61 3.57
N LYS A 52 7.08 -2.28 4.61
CA LYS A 52 7.39 -3.24 5.68
C LYS A 52 6.18 -3.64 6.50
N LEU A 53 5.31 -2.67 6.83
CA LEU A 53 4.08 -2.94 7.56
C LEU A 53 3.14 -3.80 6.71
N MET A 54 2.97 -3.46 5.42
CA MET A 54 2.14 -4.22 4.49
C MET A 54 2.67 -5.64 4.30
N GLN A 55 3.98 -5.82 4.13
CA GLN A 55 4.59 -7.13 4.07
C GLN A 55 4.30 -7.96 5.32
N HIS A 56 4.40 -7.35 6.50
CA HIS A 56 4.12 -8.05 7.77
C HIS A 56 2.65 -8.42 7.90
N GLU A 57 1.74 -7.52 7.56
CA GLU A 57 0.30 -7.74 7.61
C GLU A 57 -0.13 -8.85 6.65
N LEU A 58 0.31 -8.79 5.39
CA LEU A 58 0.00 -9.81 4.39
C LEU A 58 0.56 -11.18 4.77
N LYS A 59 1.79 -11.24 5.29
CA LYS A 59 2.38 -12.48 5.80
C LYS A 59 1.56 -13.07 6.96
N THR A 60 1.17 -12.23 7.93
CA THR A 60 0.36 -12.66 9.08
C THR A 60 -1.00 -13.17 8.62
N SER A 61 -1.56 -12.54 7.59
CA SER A 61 -2.83 -12.94 6.99
C SER A 61 -2.75 -14.30 6.31
N ILE A 62 -1.65 -14.62 5.61
CA ILE A 62 -1.44 -15.97 5.08
C ILE A 62 -1.44 -17.01 6.19
N TYR A 63 -0.77 -16.73 7.31
CA TYR A 63 -0.82 -17.63 8.46
C TYR A 63 -2.24 -17.87 8.94
N ALA A 64 -3.06 -16.82 9.06
CA ALA A 64 -4.46 -16.94 9.46
C ALA A 64 -5.29 -17.75 8.46
N VAL A 65 -5.10 -17.53 7.15
CA VAL A 65 -5.74 -18.32 6.08
C VAL A 65 -5.37 -19.80 6.22
N ASN A 66 -4.09 -20.11 6.35
CA ASN A 66 -3.61 -21.49 6.47
C ASN A 66 -4.15 -22.17 7.74
N GLN A 67 -4.25 -21.46 8.87
CA GLN A 67 -4.87 -21.99 10.09
C GLN A 67 -6.36 -22.30 9.89
N THR A 68 -7.09 -21.36 9.26
CA THR A 68 -8.52 -21.57 8.97
C THR A 68 -8.73 -22.79 8.08
N LEU A 69 -7.97 -22.92 7.00
CA LEU A 69 -8.05 -24.06 6.08
C LEU A 69 -7.65 -25.38 6.76
N SER A 70 -6.69 -25.34 7.69
CA SER A 70 -6.26 -26.53 8.45
C SER A 70 -7.32 -26.99 9.45
N VAL A 71 -8.12 -26.07 9.99
CA VAL A 71 -9.27 -26.40 10.85
C VAL A 71 -10.41 -27.02 10.03
N ILE A 72 -10.64 -26.53 8.81
CA ILE A 72 -11.66 -27.05 7.89
C ILE A 72 -11.30 -28.48 7.44
N SER A 73 -10.05 -28.70 7.04
CA SER A 73 -9.56 -30.02 6.64
C SER A 73 -8.06 -30.17 6.91
N SER A 74 -7.68 -31.28 7.54
CA SER A 74 -6.29 -31.67 7.80
C SER A 74 -5.63 -32.43 6.62
N GLY A 75 -6.39 -32.77 5.58
CA GLY A 75 -5.89 -33.52 4.42
C GLY A 75 -4.94 -32.73 3.53
N ASP A 76 -4.28 -33.43 2.63
CA ASP A 76 -3.38 -32.85 1.62
C ASP A 76 -4.15 -32.08 0.54
N TRP A 77 -3.45 -31.19 -0.14
CA TRP A 77 -3.97 -30.50 -1.31
C TRP A 77 -4.01 -31.42 -2.51
N ASN A 78 -5.12 -31.42 -3.20
CA ASN A 78 -5.29 -32.17 -4.46
C ASN A 78 -6.22 -31.42 -5.41
N VAL A 79 -6.22 -31.85 -6.68
CA VAL A 79 -7.05 -31.29 -7.75
C VAL A 79 -7.79 -32.42 -8.45
N ASP A 80 -9.08 -32.22 -8.72
CA ASP A 80 -9.88 -33.03 -9.62
C ASP A 80 -10.53 -32.12 -10.67
N GLY A 81 -10.06 -32.24 -11.91
CA GLY A 81 -10.41 -31.31 -12.99
C GLY A 81 -9.99 -29.89 -12.71
N ASP A 82 -10.95 -28.98 -12.62
CA ASP A 82 -10.79 -27.56 -12.29
C ASP A 82 -11.13 -27.23 -10.82
N GLN A 83 -11.23 -28.23 -9.98
CA GLN A 83 -11.61 -28.09 -8.57
C GLN A 83 -10.41 -28.34 -7.67
N LEU A 84 -10.16 -27.42 -6.73
CA LEU A 84 -9.14 -27.54 -5.70
C LEU A 84 -9.73 -28.09 -4.42
N TYR A 85 -9.11 -29.10 -3.87
CA TYR A 85 -9.49 -29.74 -2.61
C TYR A 85 -8.39 -29.61 -1.57
N LYS A 86 -8.83 -29.55 -0.30
CA LYS A 86 -7.98 -29.84 0.85
C LYS A 86 -8.55 -31.05 1.58
N GLY A 87 -7.86 -32.21 1.44
CA GLY A 87 -8.46 -33.50 1.79
C GLY A 87 -9.74 -33.74 0.98
N ASP A 88 -10.85 -33.95 1.67
CA ASP A 88 -12.17 -34.15 1.06
C ASP A 88 -12.98 -32.85 0.91
N TYR A 89 -12.46 -31.72 1.35
CA TYR A 89 -13.17 -30.45 1.30
C TYR A 89 -12.89 -29.71 0.00
N ASN A 90 -13.94 -29.46 -0.81
CA ASN A 90 -13.86 -28.73 -2.06
C ASN A 90 -13.79 -27.21 -1.81
N ILE A 91 -12.58 -26.66 -1.91
CA ILE A 91 -12.36 -25.21 -1.74
C ILE A 91 -12.97 -24.41 -2.88
N SER A 92 -12.94 -24.95 -4.10
CA SER A 92 -13.44 -24.23 -5.28
C SER A 92 -14.96 -24.04 -5.26
N GLU A 93 -15.71 -24.92 -4.61
CA GLU A 93 -17.16 -24.77 -4.39
C GLU A 93 -17.47 -23.87 -3.18
N HIS A 94 -16.61 -23.86 -2.18
CA HIS A 94 -16.82 -23.15 -0.91
C HIS A 94 -15.91 -21.93 -0.77
N GLN A 95 -15.87 -21.07 -1.81
CA GLN A 95 -15.05 -19.87 -1.81
C GLN A 95 -15.57 -18.76 -0.87
N ASP A 96 -16.76 -18.92 -0.30
CA ASP A 96 -17.31 -18.07 0.77
C ASP A 96 -16.38 -17.93 1.97
N VAL A 97 -15.55 -18.93 2.26
CA VAL A 97 -14.50 -18.85 3.27
C VAL A 97 -13.47 -17.76 2.94
N LEU A 98 -13.10 -17.63 1.67
CA LEU A 98 -12.16 -16.59 1.21
C LEU A 98 -12.84 -15.21 1.16
N ASP A 99 -14.14 -15.18 0.82
CA ASP A 99 -14.92 -13.94 0.85
C ASP A 99 -15.08 -13.42 2.28
N ALA A 100 -15.41 -14.28 3.22
CA ALA A 100 -15.50 -13.93 4.64
C ALA A 100 -14.16 -13.41 5.18
N PHE A 101 -13.04 -13.97 4.73
CA PHE A 101 -11.72 -13.45 5.07
C PHE A 101 -11.53 -12.03 4.54
N LYS A 102 -11.86 -11.80 3.26
CA LYS A 102 -11.80 -10.47 2.63
C LYS A 102 -12.71 -9.45 3.32
N GLU A 103 -13.95 -9.81 3.64
CA GLU A 103 -14.89 -8.94 4.33
C GLU A 103 -14.37 -8.48 5.71
N ASN A 104 -13.73 -9.39 6.44
CA ASN A 104 -13.24 -9.11 7.78
C ASN A 104 -11.89 -8.36 7.80
N THR A 105 -11.05 -8.54 6.79
CA THR A 105 -9.67 -7.99 6.77
C THR A 105 -9.44 -6.92 5.73
N GLY A 106 -10.28 -6.84 4.70
CA GLY A 106 -10.05 -6.01 3.51
C GLY A 106 -8.98 -6.56 2.57
N LEU A 107 -8.48 -7.79 2.82
CA LEU A 107 -7.42 -8.41 2.03
C LEU A 107 -7.99 -9.49 1.10
N ASP A 108 -7.58 -9.45 -0.15
CA ASP A 108 -7.86 -10.53 -1.09
C ASP A 108 -7.03 -11.77 -0.79
N VAL A 109 -7.64 -12.94 -1.02
CA VAL A 109 -6.99 -14.25 -0.87
C VAL A 109 -7.13 -15.03 -2.16
N THR A 110 -6.06 -15.70 -2.57
CA THR A 110 -6.08 -16.64 -3.71
C THR A 110 -5.31 -17.91 -3.34
N LEU A 111 -5.87 -19.03 -3.74
CA LEU A 111 -5.23 -20.33 -3.67
C LEU A 111 -5.01 -20.84 -5.11
N SER A 112 -3.81 -21.29 -5.41
CA SER A 112 -3.47 -21.83 -6.71
C SER A 112 -3.05 -23.30 -6.62
N TRP A 113 -3.25 -24.01 -7.70
CA TRP A 113 -2.58 -25.29 -7.96
C TRP A 113 -1.46 -25.04 -8.96
N ASN A 114 -0.23 -25.34 -8.57
CA ASN A 114 0.94 -24.82 -9.28
C ASN A 114 0.81 -23.29 -9.48
N THR A 115 0.70 -22.83 -10.74
CA THR A 115 0.53 -21.43 -11.12
C THR A 115 -0.91 -21.02 -11.39
N THR A 116 -1.84 -21.97 -11.56
CA THR A 116 -3.24 -21.70 -11.91
C THR A 116 -4.06 -21.30 -10.68
N ARG A 117 -4.73 -20.16 -10.71
CA ARG A 117 -5.63 -19.70 -9.63
C ARG A 117 -6.89 -20.55 -9.62
N MET A 118 -7.10 -21.31 -8.56
CA MET A 118 -8.21 -22.27 -8.42
C MET A 118 -9.37 -21.71 -7.58
N ALA A 119 -9.05 -20.96 -6.52
CA ALA A 119 -10.03 -20.33 -5.67
C ALA A 119 -9.53 -18.94 -5.25
N THR A 120 -10.42 -17.94 -5.25
CA THR A 120 -10.01 -16.56 -4.99
C THR A 120 -11.18 -15.67 -4.57
N SER A 121 -10.91 -14.69 -3.69
CA SER A 121 -11.82 -13.57 -3.41
C SER A 121 -11.65 -12.40 -4.37
N LEU A 122 -10.63 -12.45 -5.26
CA LEU A 122 -10.44 -11.46 -6.31
C LEU A 122 -11.58 -11.51 -7.33
N VAL A 123 -12.15 -10.33 -7.61
CA VAL A 123 -13.24 -10.17 -8.56
C VAL A 123 -12.78 -9.23 -9.66
N ARG A 124 -12.97 -9.65 -10.92
CA ARG A 124 -12.69 -8.86 -12.12
C ARG A 124 -13.67 -7.70 -12.27
N GLN A 125 -13.38 -6.81 -13.18
CA GLN A 125 -14.27 -5.68 -13.51
C GLN A 125 -15.64 -6.11 -14.02
N ASP A 126 -15.77 -7.30 -14.62
CA ASP A 126 -17.02 -7.88 -15.11
C ASP A 126 -17.82 -8.61 -14.01
N GLY A 127 -17.33 -8.63 -12.77
CA GLY A 127 -17.95 -9.31 -11.65
C GLY A 127 -17.62 -10.80 -11.52
N SER A 128 -16.89 -11.39 -12.46
CA SER A 128 -16.42 -12.77 -12.34
C SER A 128 -15.21 -12.90 -11.41
N ARG A 129 -14.99 -14.09 -10.84
CA ARG A 129 -13.78 -14.36 -10.05
C ARG A 129 -12.55 -14.50 -10.96
N GLU A 130 -11.39 -14.12 -10.43
CA GLU A 130 -10.09 -14.23 -11.10
C GLU A 130 -9.56 -15.67 -11.08
N THR A 131 -10.43 -16.67 -11.24
CA THR A 131 -10.06 -18.09 -11.34
C THR A 131 -9.66 -18.48 -12.75
N GLY A 132 -8.88 -19.57 -12.89
CA GLY A 132 -8.41 -20.10 -14.17
C GLY A 132 -7.30 -19.28 -14.83
N THR A 133 -6.82 -18.22 -14.20
CA THR A 133 -5.69 -17.42 -14.68
C THR A 133 -4.38 -17.85 -14.04
N GLU A 134 -3.26 -17.51 -14.71
CA GLU A 134 -1.94 -17.92 -14.25
C GLU A 134 -1.29 -16.87 -13.36
N ILE A 135 -0.61 -17.33 -12.32
CA ILE A 135 0.37 -16.54 -11.57
C ILE A 135 1.68 -16.56 -12.40
N ALA A 136 2.39 -15.44 -12.45
CA ALA A 136 3.64 -15.34 -13.19
C ALA A 136 4.65 -16.42 -12.76
N ALA A 137 5.30 -17.05 -13.73
CA ALA A 137 6.19 -18.19 -13.48
C ALA A 137 7.41 -17.82 -12.59
N ASP A 138 7.89 -16.58 -12.67
CA ASP A 138 8.98 -16.06 -11.84
C ASP A 138 8.57 -15.93 -10.37
N VAL A 139 7.31 -15.57 -10.08
CA VAL A 139 6.74 -15.57 -8.73
C VAL A 139 6.75 -16.99 -8.17
N TYR A 140 6.25 -17.96 -8.93
CA TYR A 140 6.22 -19.36 -8.51
C TYR A 140 7.63 -19.90 -8.22
N GLN A 141 8.59 -19.64 -9.10
CA GLN A 141 9.97 -20.06 -8.90
C GLN A 141 10.62 -19.37 -7.69
N THR A 142 10.35 -18.07 -7.52
CA THR A 142 10.86 -17.34 -6.36
C THR A 142 10.34 -17.92 -5.04
N VAL A 143 9.05 -18.24 -4.95
CA VAL A 143 8.47 -18.87 -3.76
C VAL A 143 9.03 -20.26 -3.53
N LYS A 144 9.20 -21.06 -4.61
CA LYS A 144 9.79 -22.39 -4.52
C LYS A 144 11.21 -22.37 -4.00
N GLU A 145 12.02 -21.36 -4.35
CA GLU A 145 13.41 -21.20 -3.92
C GLU A 145 13.56 -20.58 -2.53
N LYS A 146 12.72 -19.58 -2.22
CA LYS A 146 12.88 -18.72 -1.02
C LYS A 146 11.81 -18.96 0.05
N GLY A 147 10.80 -19.77 -0.24
CA GLY A 147 9.64 -20.04 0.63
C GLY A 147 8.54 -18.99 0.56
N SER A 148 8.87 -17.74 0.21
CA SER A 148 7.89 -16.64 0.12
C SER A 148 8.37 -15.52 -0.79
N TYR A 149 7.41 -14.67 -1.24
CA TYR A 149 7.69 -13.51 -2.08
C TYR A 149 6.74 -12.36 -1.77
N PHE A 150 7.31 -11.18 -1.49
CA PHE A 150 6.55 -9.92 -1.35
C PHE A 150 6.75 -9.06 -2.58
N VAL A 151 5.67 -8.44 -3.07
CA VAL A 151 5.67 -7.53 -4.21
C VAL A 151 4.75 -6.34 -3.91
N SER A 152 5.21 -5.12 -4.22
CA SER A 152 4.44 -3.89 -3.97
C SER A 152 3.74 -3.32 -5.20
N ASP A 153 3.99 -3.89 -6.38
CA ASP A 153 3.47 -3.41 -7.68
C ASP A 153 2.93 -4.53 -8.58
N ASN A 154 2.46 -5.61 -7.96
CA ASN A 154 1.83 -6.72 -8.68
C ASN A 154 0.60 -6.25 -9.45
N VAL A 155 0.48 -6.63 -10.72
CA VAL A 155 -0.67 -6.24 -11.55
C VAL A 155 -1.60 -7.45 -11.73
N ILE A 156 -2.84 -7.30 -11.25
CA ILE A 156 -3.91 -8.31 -11.37
C ILE A 156 -5.12 -7.61 -11.99
N ASP A 157 -5.62 -8.10 -13.11
CA ASP A 157 -6.73 -7.49 -13.88
C ASP A 157 -6.57 -5.96 -14.07
N GLY A 158 -5.35 -5.53 -14.44
CA GLY A 158 -5.02 -4.13 -14.68
C GLY A 158 -4.89 -3.25 -13.42
N GLN A 159 -5.12 -3.79 -12.23
CA GLN A 159 -4.99 -3.09 -10.96
C GLN A 159 -3.67 -3.44 -10.27
N LYS A 160 -3.04 -2.45 -9.63
CA LYS A 160 -1.84 -2.68 -8.83
C LYS A 160 -2.20 -3.15 -7.42
N TYR A 161 -1.47 -4.16 -6.95
CA TYR A 161 -1.61 -4.78 -5.64
C TYR A 161 -0.28 -4.81 -4.89
N TYR A 162 -0.36 -4.61 -3.60
CA TYR A 162 0.60 -5.19 -2.66
C TYR A 162 0.23 -6.66 -2.50
N GLY A 163 1.18 -7.55 -2.72
CA GLY A 163 0.97 -8.99 -2.66
C GLY A 163 2.02 -9.72 -1.85
N TYR A 164 1.61 -10.76 -1.17
CA TYR A 164 2.50 -11.69 -0.50
C TYR A 164 2.11 -13.11 -0.88
N TYR A 165 3.10 -13.90 -1.27
CA TYR A 165 2.94 -15.28 -1.71
C TYR A 165 3.72 -16.21 -0.79
N GLU A 166 3.14 -17.34 -0.44
CA GLU A 166 3.81 -18.49 0.20
C GLU A 166 3.43 -19.80 -0.49
N GLY A 167 4.26 -20.82 -0.31
CA GLY A 167 3.95 -22.16 -0.82
C GLY A 167 2.85 -22.84 -0.01
N LEU A 168 1.94 -23.54 -0.71
CA LEU A 168 1.06 -24.53 -0.13
C LEU A 168 1.75 -25.87 -0.17
N TYR A 169 1.92 -26.52 0.98
CA TYR A 169 2.66 -27.78 1.09
C TYR A 169 1.77 -28.91 1.54
N ASN A 170 2.03 -30.08 0.99
CA ASN A 170 1.47 -31.35 1.40
C ASN A 170 2.24 -31.96 2.57
N SER A 171 1.71 -33.01 3.16
CA SER A 171 2.33 -33.70 4.29
C SER A 171 3.67 -34.34 3.95
N ASP A 172 3.92 -34.68 2.67
CA ASP A 172 5.17 -35.20 2.14
C ASP A 172 6.23 -34.12 1.86
N GLY A 173 5.89 -32.82 2.10
CA GLY A 173 6.74 -31.66 1.81
C GLY A 173 6.71 -31.20 0.36
N SER A 174 5.95 -31.80 -0.50
CA SER A 174 5.76 -31.33 -1.89
C SER A 174 4.96 -30.02 -1.90
N MET A 175 5.38 -29.08 -2.76
CA MET A 175 4.66 -27.84 -2.97
C MET A 175 3.54 -28.05 -3.99
N ALA A 176 2.30 -27.97 -3.53
CA ALA A 176 1.09 -28.14 -4.33
C ALA A 176 0.76 -26.89 -5.17
N GLY A 177 1.03 -25.72 -4.62
CA GLY A 177 0.72 -24.44 -5.25
C GLY A 177 1.11 -23.28 -4.37
N LEU A 178 0.42 -22.15 -4.53
CA LEU A 178 0.67 -20.92 -3.79
C LEU A 178 -0.58 -20.46 -3.07
N VAL A 179 -0.39 -19.90 -1.88
CA VAL A 179 -1.35 -19.00 -1.24
C VAL A 179 -0.89 -17.56 -1.44
N PHE A 180 -1.81 -16.71 -1.81
CA PHE A 180 -1.62 -15.27 -1.97
C PHE A 180 -2.55 -14.51 -1.05
N THR A 181 -2.04 -13.46 -0.43
CA THR A 181 -2.85 -12.40 0.15
C THR A 181 -2.43 -11.06 -0.44
N GLY A 182 -3.38 -10.16 -0.64
CA GLY A 182 -3.09 -8.88 -1.25
C GLY A 182 -4.09 -7.79 -0.96
N MET A 183 -3.66 -6.55 -1.17
CA MET A 183 -4.50 -5.37 -1.09
C MET A 183 -4.25 -4.47 -2.30
N ALA A 184 -5.32 -3.96 -2.89
CA ALA A 184 -5.18 -3.01 -3.99
C ALA A 184 -4.38 -1.78 -3.54
N SER A 185 -3.38 -1.39 -4.33
CA SER A 185 -2.51 -0.24 -4.02
C SER A 185 -3.29 1.07 -3.91
N ALA A 186 -4.41 1.20 -4.64
CA ALA A 186 -5.30 2.34 -4.54
C ALA A 186 -5.87 2.50 -3.13
N SER A 187 -6.30 1.41 -2.49
CA SER A 187 -6.83 1.41 -1.11
C SER A 187 -5.75 1.82 -0.10
N VAL A 188 -4.52 1.34 -0.27
CA VAL A 188 -3.38 1.72 0.58
C VAL A 188 -3.08 3.22 0.42
N HIS A 189 -3.05 3.71 -0.83
CA HIS A 189 -2.80 5.12 -1.11
C HIS A 189 -3.92 6.04 -0.62
N GLU A 190 -5.16 5.60 -0.66
CA GLU A 190 -6.29 6.37 -0.12
C GLU A 190 -6.16 6.56 1.39
N ILE A 191 -5.92 5.49 2.13
CA ILE A 191 -5.69 5.53 3.59
C ILE A 191 -4.51 6.45 3.93
N TYR A 192 -3.40 6.34 3.19
CA TYR A 192 -2.21 7.14 3.40
C TYR A 192 -2.44 8.62 3.09
N ASN A 193 -3.07 8.93 1.96
CA ASN A 193 -3.34 10.31 1.53
C ASN A 193 -4.33 11.02 2.46
N ASP A 194 -5.34 10.35 3.00
CA ASP A 194 -6.27 10.94 3.97
C ASP A 194 -5.53 11.34 5.26
N ARG A 195 -4.66 10.48 5.76
CA ARG A 195 -3.82 10.80 6.94
C ARG A 195 -2.85 11.94 6.67
N LEU A 196 -2.21 11.96 5.49
CA LEU A 196 -1.32 13.05 5.09
C LEU A 196 -2.05 14.39 4.99
N LYS A 197 -3.23 14.43 4.37
CA LYS A 197 -4.05 15.65 4.28
C LYS A 197 -4.37 16.21 5.68
N LYS A 198 -4.80 15.36 6.61
CA LYS A 198 -5.10 15.75 7.99
C LYS A 198 -3.86 16.33 8.70
N ASN A 199 -2.71 15.70 8.54
CA ASN A 199 -1.45 16.18 9.14
C ASN A 199 -0.98 17.51 8.53
N ILE A 200 -1.10 17.69 7.21
CA ILE A 200 -0.75 18.94 6.53
C ILE A 200 -1.66 20.08 7.01
N ILE A 201 -2.97 19.85 7.08
CA ILE A 201 -3.93 20.84 7.60
C ILE A 201 -3.57 21.22 9.03
N PHE A 202 -3.27 20.26 9.89
CA PHE A 202 -2.86 20.53 11.26
C PHE A 202 -1.58 21.37 11.33
N MET A 203 -0.57 21.06 10.51
CA MET A 203 0.68 21.85 10.46
C MET A 203 0.46 23.27 9.95
N VAL A 204 -0.41 23.45 8.95
CA VAL A 204 -0.77 24.80 8.43
C VAL A 204 -1.49 25.62 9.51
N VAL A 205 -2.44 25.02 10.22
CA VAL A 205 -3.14 25.68 11.33
C VAL A 205 -2.17 26.09 12.45
N LEU A 206 -1.23 25.22 12.81
CA LEU A 206 -0.17 25.52 13.78
C LEU A 206 0.73 26.68 13.31
N ALA A 207 1.11 26.69 12.04
CA ALA A 207 1.93 27.76 11.47
C ALA A 207 1.19 29.12 11.47
N ILE A 208 -0.11 29.13 11.12
CA ILE A 208 -0.96 30.33 11.19
C ILE A 208 -1.05 30.81 12.64
N PHE A 209 -1.27 29.90 13.58
CA PHE A 209 -1.36 30.23 15.00
C PHE A 209 -0.04 30.83 15.51
N ALA A 210 1.10 30.25 15.16
CA ALA A 210 2.41 30.78 15.50
C ALA A 210 2.65 32.20 14.92
N CYS A 211 2.18 32.47 13.68
CA CYS A 211 2.27 33.79 13.08
C CYS A 211 1.38 34.84 13.73
N MET A 212 0.29 34.44 14.41
CA MET A 212 -0.60 35.37 15.13
C MET A 212 -0.02 35.83 16.47
N PHE A 213 0.96 35.12 17.02
CA PHE A 213 1.62 35.45 18.30
C PHE A 213 3.00 36.10 18.14
N LEU A 214 3.44 36.33 16.92
CA LEU A 214 4.67 37.06 16.54
C LEU A 214 4.34 38.50 16.15
#